data_d072c4e4d650e4b90840589f7be3ce18
#
_entry.id   d072c4e4d650e4b90840589f7be3ce18
#
_cell.length_a   1.000
_cell.length_b   1.000
_cell.length_c   1.000
_cell.angle_alpha   90.00
_cell.angle_beta   90.00
_cell.angle_gamma   90.00
#
_symmetry.space_group_name_H-M   'P 1'
#
loop_
_entity.id
_entity.type
_entity.pdbx_description
1 polymer ?
#
loop_
_entity_poly.entity_id
_entity_poly.type
_entity_poly.pdbx_seq_one_letter_code
_entity_poly.pdbx_strand_id
1 'polypeptide(L)'
;VAPVLQLEEGTRRVADGNFHPIREFSGNNEINILTQSFNQMIRELSESRRVIDEQRRRAEQAQAYLERILANISSGVIVLDRTGRVITANSAARRILGEESCRTGTELNRVEPDLSDALRNAQLSLGFEKEPGAASLEFQLERKEKTIPLFLKLSRMPLGADEPGLVIVFDDVSKIIEAQRATAWGEVARRLAHEIKNPLTPIQLAAERLAFRLEPKL
;
A
#
# COMPACT_ATOMS: atom_id res chain seq x y z
N VAL A 1 24.07 -28.85 52.38
CA VAL A 1 24.10 -27.35 52.16
C VAL A 1 24.44 -27.01 50.70
N ALA A 2 25.43 -27.64 50.06
CA ALA A 2 25.83 -27.36 48.68
C ALA A 2 24.70 -27.53 47.60
N PRO A 3 23.85 -28.59 47.66
CA PRO A 3 22.78 -28.77 46.64
C PRO A 3 21.68 -27.69 46.68
N VAL A 4 21.33 -27.23 47.86
CA VAL A 4 20.29 -26.18 48.02
C VAL A 4 20.80 -24.83 47.50
N LEU A 5 22.05 -24.49 47.74
CA LEU A 5 22.67 -23.27 47.20
C LEU A 5 22.75 -23.27 45.67
N GLN A 6 22.99 -24.44 45.07
CA GLN A 6 22.97 -24.55 43.58
C GLN A 6 21.56 -24.40 42.98
N LEU A 7 20.53 -24.87 43.65
CA LEU A 7 19.13 -24.65 43.25
C LEU A 7 18.74 -23.18 43.38
N GLU A 8 19.16 -22.50 44.44
CA GLU A 8 18.95 -21.06 44.65
C GLU A 8 19.63 -20.25 43.52
N GLU A 9 20.92 -20.53 43.25
CA GLU A 9 21.63 -19.88 42.17
C GLU A 9 21.05 -20.17 40.79
N GLY A 10 20.60 -21.41 40.57
CA GLY A 10 19.88 -21.81 39.36
C GLY A 10 18.59 -21.01 39.15
N THR A 11 17.80 -20.85 40.22
CA THR A 11 16.57 -20.05 40.18
C THR A 11 16.86 -18.60 39.84
N ARG A 12 17.90 -18.03 40.43
CA ARG A 12 18.32 -16.66 40.13
C ARG A 12 18.76 -16.49 38.67
N ARG A 13 19.55 -17.45 38.14
CA ARG A 13 19.94 -17.45 36.71
C ARG A 13 18.74 -17.54 35.77
N VAL A 14 17.74 -18.36 36.08
CA VAL A 14 16.50 -18.45 35.30
C VAL A 14 15.75 -17.11 35.32
N ALA A 15 15.68 -16.43 36.45
CA ALA A 15 15.08 -15.10 36.56
C ALA A 15 15.82 -14.07 35.67
N ASP A 16 17.14 -14.18 35.53
CA ASP A 16 17.97 -13.37 34.65
C ASP A 16 17.93 -13.82 33.17
N GLY A 17 17.08 -14.79 32.84
CA GLY A 17 16.89 -15.31 31.48
C GLY A 17 17.92 -16.34 31.01
N ASN A 18 18.70 -16.89 31.91
CA ASN A 18 19.67 -17.94 31.64
C ASN A 18 19.08 -19.31 31.96
N PHE A 19 18.69 -20.07 30.95
CA PHE A 19 17.99 -21.37 31.05
C PHE A 19 18.95 -22.56 30.98
N HIS A 20 20.18 -22.46 31.49
CA HIS A 20 21.07 -23.62 31.57
C HIS A 20 20.69 -24.54 32.70
N PRO A 21 20.62 -25.86 32.46
CA PRO A 21 20.28 -26.84 33.50
C PRO A 21 21.30 -26.85 34.64
N ILE A 22 20.83 -27.18 35.82
CA ILE A 22 21.65 -27.39 37.01
C ILE A 22 22.23 -28.80 36.95
N ARG A 23 23.47 -28.95 37.46
CA ARG A 23 24.14 -30.25 37.56
C ARG A 23 23.34 -31.19 38.48
N GLU A 24 23.01 -32.36 37.98
CA GLU A 24 22.37 -33.41 38.77
C GLU A 24 23.31 -33.99 39.84
N PHE A 25 22.74 -34.34 41.00
CA PHE A 25 23.50 -34.94 42.09
C PHE A 25 23.42 -36.46 41.97
N SER A 26 24.54 -37.12 42.24
CA SER A 26 24.55 -38.60 42.30
C SER A 26 23.90 -39.09 43.58
N GLY A 27 22.79 -39.79 43.49
CA GLY A 27 22.05 -40.38 44.59
C GLY A 27 20.54 -40.41 44.37
N ASN A 28 19.85 -41.29 45.03
CA ASN A 28 18.39 -41.44 44.90
C ASN A 28 17.75 -40.81 46.14
N ASN A 29 17.87 -39.50 46.26
CA ASN A 29 17.32 -38.73 47.36
C ASN A 29 16.40 -37.63 46.85
N GLU A 30 15.63 -37.02 47.74
CA GLU A 30 14.62 -35.98 47.44
C GLU A 30 15.22 -34.78 46.69
N ILE A 31 16.48 -34.46 46.96
CA ILE A 31 17.20 -33.36 46.31
C ILE A 31 17.43 -33.65 44.80
N ASN A 32 17.71 -34.92 44.46
CA ASN A 32 17.91 -35.29 43.07
C ASN A 32 16.58 -35.21 42.29
N ILE A 33 15.50 -35.68 42.87
CA ILE A 33 14.15 -35.57 42.30
C ILE A 33 13.78 -34.11 42.07
N LEU A 34 14.06 -33.24 43.05
CA LEU A 34 13.80 -31.80 42.93
C LEU A 34 14.66 -31.16 41.79
N THR A 35 15.95 -31.54 41.70
CA THR A 35 16.84 -31.03 40.64
C THR A 35 16.38 -31.46 39.24
N GLN A 36 15.92 -32.72 39.10
CA GLN A 36 15.37 -33.22 37.84
C GLN A 36 14.10 -32.48 37.44
N SER A 37 13.18 -32.28 38.39
CA SER A 37 11.93 -31.51 38.13
C SER A 37 12.25 -30.06 37.77
N PHE A 38 13.21 -29.44 38.43
CA PHE A 38 13.68 -28.09 38.13
C PHE A 38 14.30 -28.01 36.74
N ASN A 39 15.16 -28.96 36.38
CA ASN A 39 15.75 -29.02 35.03
C ASN A 39 14.70 -29.27 33.94
N GLN A 40 13.64 -30.05 34.25
CA GLN A 40 12.50 -30.22 33.33
C GLN A 40 11.78 -28.88 33.12
N MET A 41 11.47 -28.15 34.20
CA MET A 41 10.87 -26.82 34.11
C MET A 41 11.74 -25.83 33.28
N ILE A 42 13.05 -25.83 33.49
CA ILE A 42 13.98 -25.01 32.69
C ILE A 42 13.86 -25.35 31.20
N ARG A 43 13.82 -26.62 30.82
CA ARG A 43 13.67 -27.04 29.43
C ARG A 43 12.34 -26.55 28.84
N GLU A 44 11.25 -26.69 29.57
CA GLU A 44 9.90 -26.26 29.12
C GLU A 44 9.86 -24.72 28.94
N LEU A 45 10.43 -23.96 29.89
CA LEU A 45 10.52 -22.50 29.79
C LEU A 45 11.39 -22.05 28.62
N SER A 46 12.54 -22.70 28.44
CA SER A 46 13.45 -22.41 27.32
C SER A 46 12.78 -22.65 25.98
N GLU A 47 12.09 -23.77 25.83
CA GLU A 47 11.36 -24.10 24.61
C GLU A 47 10.18 -23.15 24.35
N SER A 48 9.41 -22.83 25.40
CA SER A 48 8.30 -21.87 25.31
C SER A 48 8.81 -20.49 24.85
N ARG A 49 9.90 -20.02 25.45
CA ARG A 49 10.51 -18.75 25.06
C ARG A 49 11.02 -18.77 23.62
N ARG A 50 11.67 -19.86 23.20
CA ARG A 50 12.11 -20.04 21.82
C ARG A 50 10.95 -19.94 20.82
N VAL A 51 9.83 -20.58 21.12
CA VAL A 51 8.63 -20.53 20.28
C VAL A 51 8.07 -19.11 20.20
N ILE A 52 7.98 -18.41 21.33
CA ILE A 52 7.51 -17.02 21.37
C ILE A 52 8.42 -16.09 20.55
N ASP A 53 9.74 -16.22 20.73
CA ASP A 53 10.72 -15.41 20.00
C ASP A 53 10.64 -15.69 18.48
N GLU A 54 10.45 -16.94 18.09
CA GLU A 54 10.30 -17.31 16.68
C GLU A 54 8.99 -16.74 16.08
N GLN A 55 7.87 -16.84 16.80
CA GLN A 55 6.60 -16.26 16.37
C GLN A 55 6.69 -14.74 16.24
N ARG A 56 7.34 -14.08 17.20
CA ARG A 56 7.58 -12.64 17.16
C ARG A 56 8.40 -12.24 15.92
N ARG A 57 9.51 -12.94 15.65
CA ARG A 57 10.34 -12.70 14.46
C ARG A 57 9.55 -12.89 13.16
N ARG A 58 8.73 -13.92 13.09
CA ARG A 58 7.86 -14.16 11.92
C ARG A 58 6.87 -13.02 11.72
N ALA A 59 6.25 -12.55 12.80
CA ALA A 59 5.32 -11.42 12.74
C ALA A 59 6.03 -10.12 12.30
N GLU A 60 7.21 -9.82 12.87
CA GLU A 60 8.03 -8.67 12.48
C GLU A 60 8.47 -8.74 11.00
N GLN A 61 8.87 -9.92 10.52
CA GLN A 61 9.23 -10.13 9.11
C GLN A 61 8.03 -9.97 8.18
N ALA A 62 6.87 -10.50 8.54
CA ALA A 62 5.64 -10.37 7.77
C ALA A 62 5.19 -8.91 7.68
N GLN A 63 5.27 -8.17 8.78
CA GLN A 63 4.96 -6.75 8.82
C GLN A 63 5.92 -5.96 7.91
N ALA A 64 7.23 -6.15 8.06
CA ALA A 64 8.23 -5.47 7.23
C ALA A 64 8.07 -5.81 5.74
N TYR A 65 7.67 -7.04 5.42
CA TYR A 65 7.38 -7.46 4.05
C TYR A 65 6.17 -6.71 3.48
N LEU A 66 5.07 -6.62 4.23
CA LEU A 66 3.88 -5.86 3.84
C LEU A 66 4.18 -4.37 3.65
N GLU A 67 4.94 -3.77 4.57
CA GLU A 67 5.37 -2.36 4.46
C GLU A 67 6.18 -2.12 3.18
N ARG A 68 7.09 -3.04 2.82
CA ARG A 68 7.87 -2.95 1.57
C ARG A 68 6.99 -3.08 0.33
N ILE A 69 6.02 -3.99 0.33
CA ILE A 69 5.06 -4.10 -0.78
C ILE A 69 4.29 -2.80 -0.93
N LEU A 70 3.68 -2.30 0.15
CA LEU A 70 2.91 -1.06 0.13
C LEU A 70 3.75 0.16 -0.28
N ALA A 71 5.03 0.19 0.08
CA ALA A 71 5.94 1.26 -0.32
C ALA A 71 6.30 1.23 -1.81
N ASN A 72 6.28 0.06 -2.46
CA ASN A 72 6.61 -0.12 -3.86
C ASN A 72 5.38 -0.04 -4.80
N ILE A 73 4.18 -0.02 -4.25
CA ILE A 73 2.97 0.21 -5.04
C ILE A 73 2.93 1.67 -5.46
N SER A 74 2.74 1.94 -6.76
CA SER A 74 2.61 3.30 -7.31
C SER A 74 1.30 3.97 -6.91
N SER A 75 0.27 3.17 -6.65
CA SER A 75 -1.04 3.63 -6.19
C SER A 75 -0.98 4.16 -4.75
N GLY A 76 -1.62 5.28 -4.50
CA GLY A 76 -1.84 5.78 -3.15
C GLY A 76 -2.83 4.88 -2.40
N VAL A 77 -2.50 4.52 -1.17
CA VAL A 77 -3.40 3.76 -0.28
C VAL A 77 -3.56 4.54 1.02
N ILE A 78 -4.80 4.81 1.40
CA ILE A 78 -5.18 5.43 2.67
C ILE A 78 -6.25 4.58 3.33
N VAL A 79 -6.13 4.41 4.64
CA VAL A 79 -7.14 3.78 5.48
C VAL A 79 -7.71 4.84 6.43
N LEU A 80 -9.02 4.99 6.41
CA LEU A 80 -9.76 5.89 7.28
C LEU A 80 -10.58 5.09 8.30
N ASP A 81 -10.75 5.68 9.49
CA ASP A 81 -11.72 5.21 10.46
C ASP A 81 -13.14 5.65 10.09
N ARG A 82 -14.11 5.27 10.92
CA ARG A 82 -15.53 5.62 10.76
C ARG A 82 -15.77 7.14 10.77
N THR A 83 -14.90 7.92 11.39
CA THR A 83 -15.02 9.38 11.49
C THR A 83 -14.31 10.12 10.36
N GLY A 84 -13.66 9.40 9.43
CA GLY A 84 -12.89 9.97 8.33
C GLY A 84 -11.48 10.42 8.74
N ARG A 85 -10.95 9.90 9.85
CA ARG A 85 -9.56 10.14 10.27
C ARG A 85 -8.62 9.13 9.63
N VAL A 86 -7.48 9.60 9.22
CA VAL A 86 -6.41 8.77 8.65
C VAL A 86 -5.82 7.86 9.72
N ILE A 87 -5.95 6.56 9.54
CA ILE A 87 -5.27 5.53 10.36
C ILE A 87 -3.87 5.28 9.82
N THR A 88 -3.77 5.06 8.51
CA THR A 88 -2.51 4.82 7.83
C THR A 88 -2.56 5.28 6.38
N ALA A 89 -1.39 5.64 5.84
CA ALA A 89 -1.21 5.98 4.44
C ALA A 89 0.15 5.49 3.96
N ASN A 90 0.24 5.00 2.72
CA ASN A 90 1.52 4.59 2.14
C ASN A 90 2.31 5.80 1.58
N SER A 91 3.54 5.54 1.15
CA SER A 91 4.43 6.57 0.59
C SER A 91 3.90 7.19 -0.71
N ALA A 92 3.18 6.42 -1.53
CA ALA A 92 2.57 6.92 -2.76
C ALA A 92 1.42 7.89 -2.45
N ALA A 93 0.59 7.60 -1.45
CA ALA A 93 -0.46 8.51 -1.00
C ALA A 93 0.11 9.85 -0.55
N ARG A 94 1.19 9.85 0.23
CA ARG A 94 1.87 11.07 0.66
C ARG A 94 2.43 11.89 -0.51
N ARG A 95 2.95 11.25 -1.54
CA ARG A 95 3.43 11.95 -2.74
C ARG A 95 2.31 12.61 -3.54
N ILE A 96 1.14 11.98 -3.62
CA ILE A 96 -0.01 12.45 -4.42
C ILE A 96 -0.81 13.50 -3.65
N LEU A 97 -1.21 13.21 -2.41
CA LEU A 97 -2.06 14.08 -1.59
C LEU A 97 -1.28 15.06 -0.70
N GLY A 98 0.01 14.81 -0.48
CA GLY A 98 0.83 15.58 0.46
C GLY A 98 0.92 14.94 1.85
N GLU A 99 1.96 15.33 2.59
CA GLU A 99 2.25 14.77 3.93
C GLU A 99 1.18 15.14 4.97
N GLU A 100 0.64 16.34 4.90
CA GLU A 100 -0.38 16.82 5.86
C GLU A 100 -1.68 16.03 5.76
N SER A 101 -2.14 15.77 4.53
CA SER A 101 -3.36 15.02 4.25
C SER A 101 -3.26 13.55 4.66
N CYS A 102 -2.04 13.01 4.71
CA CYS A 102 -1.75 11.60 4.99
C CYS A 102 -1.26 11.34 6.42
N ARG A 103 -1.20 12.34 7.27
CA ARG A 103 -0.74 12.20 8.65
C ARG A 103 -1.75 11.43 9.49
N THR A 104 -1.30 10.43 10.23
CA THR A 104 -2.16 9.64 11.13
C THR A 104 -2.89 10.53 12.13
N GLY A 105 -4.17 10.31 12.29
CA GLY A 105 -5.06 11.11 13.15
C GLY A 105 -5.64 12.36 12.50
N THR A 106 -5.20 12.72 11.28
CA THR A 106 -5.75 13.86 10.53
C THR A 106 -7.16 13.55 10.04
N GLU A 107 -8.08 14.49 10.22
CA GLU A 107 -9.42 14.42 9.61
C GLU A 107 -9.33 14.84 8.14
N LEU A 108 -9.60 13.92 7.22
CA LEU A 108 -9.49 14.16 5.78
C LEU A 108 -10.37 15.34 5.33
N ASN A 109 -11.55 15.51 5.92
CA ASN A 109 -12.47 16.60 5.62
C ASN A 109 -11.89 18.00 5.90
N ARG A 110 -10.92 18.12 6.81
CA ARG A 110 -10.30 19.42 7.11
C ARG A 110 -9.21 19.82 6.13
N VAL A 111 -8.53 18.84 5.57
CA VAL A 111 -7.36 19.07 4.71
C VAL A 111 -7.70 18.91 3.23
N GLU A 112 -8.60 17.98 2.91
CA GLU A 112 -9.08 17.70 1.55
C GLU A 112 -10.62 17.61 1.56
N PRO A 113 -11.34 18.73 1.74
CA PRO A 113 -12.80 18.72 1.86
C PRO A 113 -13.49 18.19 0.61
N ASP A 114 -13.04 18.59 -0.58
CA ASP A 114 -13.62 18.15 -1.86
C ASP A 114 -13.48 16.65 -2.07
N LEU A 115 -12.32 16.09 -1.73
CA LEU A 115 -12.09 14.64 -1.76
C LEU A 115 -13.00 13.93 -0.75
N SER A 116 -13.11 14.46 0.46
CA SER A 116 -13.97 13.89 1.50
C SER A 116 -15.44 13.87 1.09
N ASP A 117 -15.94 14.93 0.46
CA ASP A 117 -17.31 15.01 -0.02
C ASP A 117 -17.55 14.06 -1.20
N ALA A 118 -16.61 13.94 -2.14
CA ALA A 118 -16.67 12.98 -3.23
C ALA A 118 -16.74 11.53 -2.71
N LEU A 119 -15.94 11.19 -1.70
CA LEU A 119 -15.95 9.87 -1.06
C LEU A 119 -17.28 9.59 -0.37
N ARG A 120 -17.84 10.58 0.35
CA ARG A 120 -19.13 10.47 1.03
C ARG A 120 -20.26 10.25 0.03
N ASN A 121 -20.29 11.02 -1.05
CA ASN A 121 -21.28 10.88 -2.10
C ASN A 121 -21.20 9.53 -2.80
N ALA A 122 -19.99 9.03 -3.07
CA ALA A 122 -19.77 7.70 -3.62
C ALA A 122 -20.29 6.59 -2.68
N GLN A 123 -20.09 6.74 -1.37
CA GLN A 123 -20.62 5.80 -0.37
C GLN A 123 -22.16 5.79 -0.34
N LEU A 124 -22.79 6.96 -0.41
CA LEU A 124 -24.26 7.08 -0.40
C LEU A 124 -24.90 6.55 -1.70
N SER A 125 -24.30 6.85 -2.86
CA SER A 125 -24.84 6.49 -4.17
C SER A 125 -24.85 4.99 -4.44
N LEU A 126 -23.93 4.24 -3.82
CA LEU A 126 -23.70 2.82 -4.10
C LEU A 126 -24.33 1.87 -3.08
N GLY A 127 -25.17 2.38 -2.18
CA GLY A 127 -25.83 1.53 -1.17
C GLY A 127 -24.83 0.79 -0.29
N PHE A 128 -23.70 1.41 -0.01
CA PHE A 128 -22.54 0.85 0.69
C PHE A 128 -22.87 0.27 2.08
N GLU A 129 -24.13 0.45 2.53
CA GLU A 129 -24.59 -0.06 3.82
C GLU A 129 -24.94 -1.56 3.82
N LYS A 130 -25.19 -2.18 2.67
CA LYS A 130 -25.81 -3.52 2.62
C LYS A 130 -24.92 -4.67 2.15
N GLU A 131 -23.80 -4.41 1.42
CA GLU A 131 -22.88 -5.45 0.98
C GLU A 131 -21.42 -4.96 1.00
N PRO A 132 -20.40 -5.85 1.13
CA PRO A 132 -18.99 -5.49 0.98
C PRO A 132 -18.69 -5.18 -0.50
N GLY A 133 -19.20 -4.05 -0.98
CA GLY A 133 -19.00 -3.56 -2.34
C GLY A 133 -17.74 -2.70 -2.45
N ALA A 134 -17.07 -2.76 -3.59
CA ALA A 134 -16.05 -1.79 -3.96
C ALA A 134 -16.71 -0.72 -4.83
N ALA A 135 -16.52 0.55 -4.47
CA ALA A 135 -16.91 1.69 -5.28
C ALA A 135 -15.70 2.21 -6.05
N SER A 136 -15.93 2.77 -7.24
CA SER A 136 -14.91 3.49 -7.97
C SER A 136 -15.45 4.82 -8.47
N LEU A 137 -14.58 5.84 -8.43
CA LEU A 137 -14.90 7.17 -8.95
C LEU A 137 -13.66 7.83 -9.54
N GLU A 138 -13.89 8.74 -10.47
CA GLU A 138 -12.88 9.65 -10.97
C GLU A 138 -12.96 10.96 -10.18
N PHE A 139 -11.81 11.50 -9.80
CA PHE A 139 -11.71 12.72 -9.02
C PHE A 139 -10.60 13.59 -9.58
N GLN A 140 -10.82 14.90 -9.64
CA GLN A 140 -9.81 15.87 -10.03
C GLN A 140 -9.28 16.57 -8.79
N LEU A 141 -8.05 16.27 -8.44
CA LEU A 141 -7.36 16.90 -7.32
C LEU A 141 -6.78 18.23 -7.78
N GLU A 142 -7.33 19.33 -7.29
CA GLU A 142 -6.82 20.65 -7.58
C GLU A 142 -5.62 20.99 -6.70
N ARG A 143 -4.52 21.41 -7.31
CA ARG A 143 -3.33 21.97 -6.67
C ARG A 143 -3.04 23.31 -7.30
N LYS A 144 -2.32 24.19 -6.59
CA LYS A 144 -2.08 25.60 -6.97
C LYS A 144 -1.66 25.79 -8.43
N GLU A 145 -1.00 24.83 -9.05
CA GLU A 145 -0.46 24.92 -10.41
C GLU A 145 -0.90 23.79 -11.35
N LYS A 146 -1.56 22.77 -10.83
CA LYS A 146 -1.89 21.57 -11.61
C LYS A 146 -3.12 20.86 -11.09
N THR A 147 -4.00 20.45 -11.99
CA THR A 147 -5.09 19.50 -11.70
C THR A 147 -4.58 18.08 -11.99
N ILE A 148 -4.69 17.21 -11.01
CA ILE A 148 -4.25 15.80 -11.09
C ILE A 148 -5.49 14.93 -11.17
N PRO A 149 -5.75 14.25 -12.30
CA PRO A 149 -6.85 13.30 -12.39
C PRO A 149 -6.48 12.03 -11.62
N LEU A 150 -7.33 11.68 -10.66
CA LEU A 150 -7.21 10.50 -9.83
C LEU A 150 -8.32 9.51 -10.15
N PHE A 151 -7.96 8.24 -10.25
CA PHE A 151 -8.93 7.15 -10.25
C PHE A 151 -8.94 6.49 -8.87
N LEU A 152 -10.07 6.55 -8.17
CA LEU A 152 -10.21 6.07 -6.80
C LEU A 152 -11.04 4.79 -6.76
N LYS A 153 -10.61 3.85 -5.90
CA LYS A 153 -11.37 2.67 -5.49
C LYS A 153 -11.54 2.68 -3.98
N LEU A 154 -12.78 2.48 -3.55
CA LEU A 154 -13.15 2.44 -2.15
C LEU A 154 -13.58 1.04 -1.78
N SER A 155 -13.15 0.55 -0.64
CA SER A 155 -13.62 -0.70 -0.06
C SER A 155 -13.73 -0.59 1.45
N ARG A 156 -14.70 -1.33 2.04
CA ARG A 156 -14.79 -1.45 3.50
C ARG A 156 -13.77 -2.46 4.00
N MET A 157 -13.20 -2.17 5.15
CA MET A 157 -12.32 -3.07 5.87
C MET A 157 -12.70 -3.09 7.35
N PRO A 158 -12.88 -4.26 7.97
CA PRO A 158 -13.05 -4.33 9.41
C PRO A 158 -11.73 -3.94 10.10
N LEU A 159 -11.78 -2.95 10.99
CA LEU A 159 -10.64 -2.48 11.77
C LEU A 159 -10.58 -3.13 13.16
N GLY A 160 -11.65 -3.82 13.57
CA GLY A 160 -11.83 -4.53 14.84
C GLY A 160 -13.14 -5.27 14.84
N ALA A 161 -13.59 -5.75 16.03
CA ALA A 161 -14.77 -6.62 16.13
C ALA A 161 -16.08 -5.98 15.62
N ASP A 162 -16.19 -4.63 15.57
CA ASP A 162 -17.40 -3.91 15.13
C ASP A 162 -17.12 -2.53 14.50
N GLU A 163 -15.88 -2.21 14.16
CA GLU A 163 -15.54 -0.90 13.58
C GLU A 163 -15.24 -1.01 12.08
N PRO A 164 -16.14 -0.57 11.20
CA PRO A 164 -15.86 -0.51 9.78
C PRO A 164 -14.90 0.66 9.47
N GLY A 165 -13.79 0.34 8.83
CA GLY A 165 -12.90 1.33 8.20
C GLY A 165 -13.14 1.41 6.71
N LEU A 166 -12.62 2.46 6.10
CA LEU A 166 -12.63 2.69 4.67
C LEU A 166 -11.19 2.62 4.13
N VAL A 167 -10.96 1.71 3.20
CA VAL A 167 -9.72 1.67 2.41
C VAL A 167 -9.96 2.40 1.10
N ILE A 168 -9.11 3.34 0.80
CA ILE A 168 -9.11 4.11 -0.45
C ILE A 168 -7.81 3.81 -1.17
N VAL A 169 -7.91 3.30 -2.37
CA VAL A 169 -6.79 3.13 -3.30
C VAL A 169 -6.99 4.12 -4.45
N PHE A 170 -5.95 4.86 -4.80
CA PHE A 170 -6.05 5.86 -5.87
C PHE A 170 -4.79 5.93 -6.71
N ASP A 171 -4.99 6.13 -8.01
CA ASP A 171 -3.95 6.23 -9.02
C ASP A 171 -3.97 7.60 -9.68
N ASP A 172 -2.79 8.20 -9.89
CA ASP A 172 -2.61 9.33 -10.79
C ASP A 172 -2.64 8.81 -12.24
N VAL A 173 -3.72 9.11 -12.93
CA VAL A 173 -3.95 8.66 -14.30
C VAL A 173 -3.52 9.68 -15.37
N SER A 174 -2.82 10.77 -14.97
CA SER A 174 -2.36 11.83 -15.88
C SER A 174 -1.61 11.27 -17.09
N LYS A 175 -0.63 10.40 -16.86
CA LYS A 175 0.17 9.79 -17.95
C LYS A 175 -0.65 8.93 -18.89
N ILE A 176 -1.66 8.23 -18.37
CA ILE A 176 -2.57 7.39 -19.17
C ILE A 176 -3.41 8.28 -20.08
N ILE A 177 -3.99 9.34 -19.52
CA ILE A 177 -4.79 10.31 -20.29
C ILE A 177 -3.94 11.02 -21.35
N GLU A 178 -2.72 11.44 -21.02
CA GLU A 178 -1.77 12.05 -21.96
C GLU A 178 -1.43 11.09 -23.11
N ALA A 179 -1.13 9.83 -22.81
CA ALA A 179 -0.83 8.81 -23.83
C ALA A 179 -2.05 8.54 -24.74
N GLN A 180 -3.25 8.43 -24.17
CA GLN A 180 -4.47 8.26 -24.94
C GLN A 180 -4.73 9.46 -25.87
N ARG A 181 -4.56 10.70 -25.37
CA ARG A 181 -4.69 11.92 -26.18
C ARG A 181 -3.67 11.94 -27.32
N ALA A 182 -2.41 11.63 -27.04
CA ALA A 182 -1.37 11.59 -28.08
C ALA A 182 -1.68 10.57 -29.18
N THR A 183 -2.21 9.40 -28.82
CA THR A 183 -2.63 8.38 -29.78
C THR A 183 -3.80 8.86 -30.65
N ALA A 184 -4.84 9.42 -30.01
CA ALA A 184 -6.01 9.95 -30.71
C ALA A 184 -5.60 11.10 -31.67
N TRP A 185 -4.73 12.02 -31.24
CA TRP A 185 -4.21 13.09 -32.09
C TRP A 185 -3.37 12.55 -33.28
N GLY A 186 -2.60 11.48 -33.05
CA GLY A 186 -1.85 10.81 -34.11
C GLY A 186 -2.75 10.23 -35.21
N GLU A 187 -3.87 9.63 -34.83
CA GLU A 187 -4.87 9.12 -35.78
C GLU A 187 -5.57 10.23 -36.55
N VAL A 188 -5.97 11.31 -35.88
CA VAL A 188 -6.61 12.48 -36.50
C VAL A 188 -5.61 13.14 -37.47
N ALA A 189 -4.38 13.37 -37.07
CA ALA A 189 -3.35 13.95 -37.91
C ALA A 189 -3.07 13.12 -39.17
N ARG A 190 -3.01 11.80 -39.04
CA ARG A 190 -2.83 10.87 -40.17
C ARG A 190 -3.99 10.98 -41.15
N ARG A 191 -5.22 10.97 -40.63
CA ARG A 191 -6.42 11.10 -41.45
C ARG A 191 -6.46 12.45 -42.19
N LEU A 192 -6.18 13.56 -41.51
CA LEU A 192 -6.11 14.88 -42.10
C LEU A 192 -5.02 14.96 -43.18
N ALA A 193 -3.84 14.37 -42.93
CA ALA A 193 -2.78 14.33 -43.94
C ALA A 193 -3.22 13.61 -45.20
N HIS A 194 -3.94 12.48 -45.08
CA HIS A 194 -4.50 11.79 -46.24
C HIS A 194 -5.58 12.61 -46.96
N GLU A 195 -6.49 13.23 -46.22
CA GLU A 195 -7.57 14.05 -46.77
C GLU A 195 -7.05 15.32 -47.47
N ILE A 196 -5.94 15.90 -47.00
CA ILE A 196 -5.26 17.03 -47.61
C ILE A 196 -4.44 16.58 -48.85
N LYS A 197 -3.76 15.45 -48.77
CA LYS A 197 -2.96 14.93 -49.92
C LYS A 197 -3.86 14.61 -51.12
N ASN A 198 -5.07 14.11 -50.90
CA ASN A 198 -5.97 13.71 -51.97
C ASN A 198 -6.29 14.84 -52.95
N PRO A 199 -6.65 16.07 -52.58
CA PRO A 199 -6.86 17.18 -53.52
C PRO A 199 -5.55 17.82 -54.00
N LEU A 200 -4.47 17.80 -53.18
CA LEU A 200 -3.21 18.41 -53.57
C LEU A 200 -2.48 17.66 -54.70
N THR A 201 -2.54 16.34 -54.70
CA THR A 201 -1.90 15.52 -55.75
C THR A 201 -2.40 15.84 -57.16
N PRO A 202 -3.73 15.93 -57.44
CA PRO A 202 -4.23 16.35 -58.74
C PRO A 202 -3.85 17.79 -59.11
N ILE A 203 -3.87 18.72 -58.12
CA ILE A 203 -3.49 20.11 -58.35
C ILE A 203 -2.01 20.22 -58.76
N GLN A 204 -1.14 19.51 -58.04
CA GLN A 204 0.29 19.47 -58.37
C GLN A 204 0.53 18.92 -59.79
N LEU A 205 -0.11 17.80 -60.13
CA LEU A 205 0.00 17.21 -61.46
C LEU A 205 -0.52 18.15 -62.55
N ALA A 206 -1.62 18.88 -62.27
CA ALA A 206 -2.13 19.88 -63.20
C ALA A 206 -1.15 21.06 -63.41
N ALA A 207 -0.56 21.55 -62.32
CA ALA A 207 0.46 22.58 -62.35
C ALA A 207 1.72 22.15 -63.12
N GLU A 208 2.21 20.95 -62.88
CA GLU A 208 3.36 20.37 -63.58
C GLU A 208 3.09 20.20 -65.08
N ARG A 209 1.88 19.76 -65.46
CA ARG A 209 1.48 19.64 -66.86
C ARG A 209 1.40 21.03 -67.54
N LEU A 210 0.93 22.06 -66.88
CA LEU A 210 0.87 23.41 -67.35
C LEU A 210 2.30 23.98 -67.54
N ALA A 211 3.18 23.78 -66.56
CA ALA A 211 4.57 24.20 -66.64
C ALA A 211 5.27 23.54 -67.83
N PHE A 212 5.13 22.24 -68.04
CA PHE A 212 5.69 21.52 -69.17
C PHE A 212 5.17 21.99 -70.54
N ARG A 213 3.91 22.45 -70.63
CA ARG A 213 3.32 23.00 -71.87
C ARG A 213 3.76 24.43 -72.18
N LEU A 214 4.16 25.18 -71.15
CA LEU A 214 4.60 26.55 -71.26
C LEU A 214 6.13 26.71 -71.46
N GLU A 215 6.89 25.65 -71.26
CA GLU A 215 8.30 25.66 -71.59
C GLU A 215 8.45 25.88 -73.12
N PRO A 216 9.07 26.93 -73.52
CA PRO A 216 9.30 27.20 -75.00
C PRO A 216 10.17 26.04 -75.51
N LYS A 217 9.68 25.40 -76.59
CA LYS A 217 10.52 24.50 -77.41
C LYS A 217 11.60 25.36 -78.09
N LEU A 218 12.77 25.41 -77.49
CA LEU A 218 13.99 25.88 -78.13
C LEU A 218 14.50 24.79 -79.06
#